data_a1b19d6d36fc699e5d5fae0083e88dfe
#
_entry.id   a1b19d6d36fc699e5d5fae0083e88dfe
#
_cell.length_a   1.000
_cell.length_b   1.000
_cell.length_c   1.000
_cell.angle_alpha   90.00
_cell.angle_beta   90.00
_cell.angle_gamma   90.00
#
_symmetry.space_group_name_H-M   'P 1'
#
loop_
_entity.id
_entity.type
_entity.pdbx_description
1 polymer ?
#
loop_
_entity_poly.entity_id
_entity_poly.type
_entity_poly.pdbx_seq_one_letter_code
_entity_poly.pdbx_strand_id
1 'polypeptide(L)'
;MEKKKVVVGMSGGVDSSVAAYLLKQQGYDVMGVTMQIWQDEDHQTQEENGGCCGLSAVDDARRVAWSLDIPYYVMNFREEFKNHVIDYFVDEYVKGRTPNPCIACNRYVKWESLLHRSLDIGAEYIATGHYARIEKLPNGRYALKKSVTAAKDQTYALYNLTQDQLAHTLMPVGSYTKDQIREIAEEIGIPVAHKQDSQEICFIPDHDYAKYIRENTDTELPPGNFVDLDGNILGKHLGITHYTVGQRKGLNLSMGKPVFVVEIRPETNEVVIGDSKDVFSDHLTCDHVNWMSVDGLHGETMKVTAKIRYSHKGAPCEIREIGPDLVEVQFKEPQRAITPGQAVVFYDGDYVVGGGVIR
;
A
#
# COMPACT_ATOMS: atom_id res chain seq x y z
N MET A 1 37.02 9.39 1.31
CA MET A 1 35.76 9.72 0.67
C MET A 1 34.73 10.02 1.76
N GLU A 2 34.00 11.07 1.61
CA GLU A 2 32.89 11.38 2.52
C GLU A 2 31.85 10.27 2.47
N LYS A 3 31.31 9.86 3.62
CA LYS A 3 30.29 8.81 3.65
C LYS A 3 28.98 9.36 3.09
N LYS A 4 28.31 8.60 2.24
CA LYS A 4 26.99 8.96 1.74
C LYS A 4 25.96 8.92 2.87
N LYS A 5 25.18 9.98 3.01
CA LYS A 5 24.20 10.12 4.07
C LYS A 5 22.86 9.47 3.64
N VAL A 6 22.27 8.69 4.55
CA VAL A 6 20.97 8.04 4.34
C VAL A 6 20.04 8.26 5.53
N VAL A 7 18.81 8.65 5.25
CA VAL A 7 17.73 8.71 6.24
C VAL A 7 16.92 7.42 6.18
N VAL A 8 16.84 6.71 7.30
CA VAL A 8 16.08 5.46 7.42
C VAL A 8 14.75 5.73 8.11
N GLY A 9 13.64 5.46 7.43
CA GLY A 9 12.31 5.47 8.02
C GLY A 9 12.16 4.32 9.02
N MET A 10 12.16 4.62 10.31
CA MET A 10 12.09 3.66 11.41
C MET A 10 10.69 3.64 12.00
N SER A 11 10.00 2.51 11.88
CA SER A 11 8.64 2.29 12.38
C SER A 11 8.59 1.62 13.77
N GLY A 12 9.74 1.48 14.45
CA GLY A 12 9.84 0.69 15.67
C GLY A 12 9.63 -0.83 15.48
N GLY A 13 9.69 -1.31 14.24
CA GLY A 13 9.63 -2.73 13.88
C GLY A 13 11.01 -3.30 13.53
N VAL A 14 11.09 -4.63 13.47
CA VAL A 14 12.32 -5.39 13.19
C VAL A 14 12.95 -4.99 11.85
N ASP A 15 12.14 -4.93 10.79
CA ASP A 15 12.64 -4.77 9.41
C ASP A 15 13.33 -3.43 9.20
N SER A 16 12.74 -2.33 9.68
CA SER A 16 13.35 -1.00 9.59
C SER A 16 14.60 -0.87 10.48
N SER A 17 14.62 -1.55 11.60
CA SER A 17 15.77 -1.59 12.51
C SER A 17 16.97 -2.32 11.90
N VAL A 18 16.73 -3.47 11.30
CA VAL A 18 17.78 -4.23 10.59
C VAL A 18 18.22 -3.49 9.32
N ALA A 19 17.29 -2.77 8.63
CA ALA A 19 17.66 -1.92 7.50
C ALA A 19 18.70 -0.85 7.91
N ALA A 20 18.48 -0.18 9.04
CA ALA A 20 19.43 0.82 9.57
C ALA A 20 20.80 0.19 9.92
N TYR A 21 20.79 -0.98 10.55
CA TYR A 21 22.02 -1.73 10.86
C TYR A 21 22.78 -2.10 9.59
N LEU A 22 22.13 -2.70 8.61
CA LEU A 22 22.78 -3.14 7.36
C LEU A 22 23.43 -1.98 6.62
N LEU A 23 22.76 -0.82 6.57
CA LEU A 23 23.31 0.37 5.92
C LEU A 23 24.51 0.95 6.68
N LYS A 24 24.46 0.94 8.03
CA LYS A 24 25.64 1.32 8.84
C LYS A 24 26.83 0.39 8.57
N GLN A 25 26.61 -0.92 8.47
CA GLN A 25 27.65 -1.90 8.14
C GLN A 25 28.21 -1.70 6.71
N GLN A 26 27.39 -1.25 5.77
CA GLN A 26 27.79 -0.90 4.40
C GLN A 26 28.57 0.41 4.32
N GLY A 27 28.75 1.12 5.44
CA GLY A 27 29.56 2.33 5.52
C GLY A 27 28.81 3.64 5.25
N TYR A 28 27.48 3.61 5.17
CA TYR A 28 26.68 4.84 5.10
C TYR A 28 26.72 5.65 6.39
N ASP A 29 26.53 6.96 6.29
CA ASP A 29 26.20 7.85 7.40
C ASP A 29 24.67 7.79 7.63
N VAL A 30 24.26 7.00 8.62
CA VAL A 30 22.85 6.63 8.83
C VAL A 30 22.20 7.53 9.86
N MET A 31 21.02 8.05 9.55
CA MET A 31 20.13 8.79 10.43
C MET A 31 18.77 8.10 10.49
N GLY A 32 18.27 7.79 11.68
CA GLY A 32 16.92 7.25 11.88
C GLY A 32 15.87 8.35 11.98
N VAL A 33 14.72 8.16 11.31
CA VAL A 33 13.57 9.06 11.39
C VAL A 33 12.29 8.26 11.61
N THR A 34 11.52 8.59 12.65
CA THR A 34 10.12 8.15 12.76
C THR A 34 9.19 9.27 12.30
N MET A 35 8.27 8.91 11.43
CA MET A 35 7.24 9.83 10.95
C MET A 35 6.09 9.87 11.95
N GLN A 36 5.84 11.02 12.54
CA GLN A 36 4.65 11.25 13.36
C GLN A 36 3.46 11.54 12.43
N ILE A 37 2.55 10.59 12.34
CA ILE A 37 1.38 10.65 11.45
C ILE A 37 0.03 10.67 12.21
N TRP A 38 0.02 10.31 13.50
CA TRP A 38 -1.18 10.30 14.34
C TRP A 38 -1.59 11.71 14.76
N GLN A 39 -2.89 11.92 14.92
CA GLN A 39 -3.44 13.15 15.49
C GLN A 39 -3.35 13.11 17.03
N ASP A 40 -3.31 14.29 17.67
CA ASP A 40 -3.06 14.38 19.12
C ASP A 40 -4.18 13.77 19.99
N GLU A 41 -5.39 13.68 19.46
CA GLU A 41 -6.58 13.15 20.17
C GLU A 41 -6.65 11.62 20.20
N ASP A 42 -5.87 10.93 19.36
CA ASP A 42 -5.93 9.48 19.18
C ASP A 42 -4.96 8.71 20.09
N HIS A 43 -4.25 9.36 21.01
CA HIS A 43 -3.15 8.77 21.76
C HIS A 43 -3.53 7.55 22.62
N GLN A 44 -4.73 7.50 23.20
CA GLN A 44 -5.11 6.44 24.13
C GLN A 44 -5.50 5.12 23.43
N THR A 45 -6.06 5.19 22.23
CA THR A 45 -6.50 4.00 21.46
C THR A 45 -5.38 3.33 20.67
N GLN A 46 -4.33 4.07 20.32
CA GLN A 46 -3.20 3.55 19.54
C GLN A 46 -2.14 2.83 20.40
N GLU A 47 -2.03 3.12 21.68
CA GLU A 47 -1.11 2.42 22.59
C GLU A 47 -1.46 0.94 22.76
N GLU A 48 -2.76 0.59 22.73
CA GLU A 48 -3.22 -0.77 22.96
C GLU A 48 -3.10 -1.68 21.73
N ASN A 49 -2.99 -1.13 20.51
CA ASN A 49 -3.12 -1.91 19.26
C ASN A 49 -1.85 -2.04 18.41
N GLY A 50 -0.69 -1.58 18.88
CA GLY A 50 0.61 -1.87 18.23
C GLY A 50 0.80 -1.27 16.83
N GLY A 51 0.15 -0.15 16.51
CA GLY A 51 0.32 0.57 15.24
C GLY A 51 1.79 0.97 15.01
N CYS A 52 2.25 0.93 13.75
CA CYS A 52 3.65 1.15 13.37
C CYS A 52 4.18 2.58 13.64
N CYS A 53 3.35 3.50 14.11
CA CYS A 53 3.68 4.90 14.32
C CYS A 53 3.19 5.46 15.67
N GLY A 54 2.73 4.64 16.63
CA GLY A 54 2.32 5.07 17.96
C GLY A 54 3.52 5.48 18.85
N LEU A 55 3.25 6.04 20.05
CA LEU A 55 4.29 6.46 21.00
C LEU A 55 5.24 5.32 21.36
N SER A 56 4.71 4.10 21.58
CA SER A 56 5.52 2.90 21.82
C SER A 56 6.47 2.58 20.65
N ALA A 57 6.02 2.80 19.41
CA ALA A 57 6.85 2.61 18.21
C ALA A 57 7.98 3.65 18.12
N VAL A 58 7.74 4.90 18.54
CA VAL A 58 8.77 5.94 18.65
C VAL A 58 9.83 5.55 19.69
N ASP A 59 9.40 5.06 20.85
CA ASP A 59 10.35 4.65 21.90
C ASP A 59 11.15 3.41 21.49
N ASP A 60 10.54 2.46 20.82
CA ASP A 60 11.23 1.29 20.25
C ASP A 60 12.27 1.73 19.21
N ALA A 61 11.90 2.59 18.27
CA ALA A 61 12.81 3.11 17.25
C ALA A 61 13.97 3.89 17.88
N ARG A 62 13.70 4.70 18.91
CA ARG A 62 14.72 5.45 19.66
C ARG A 62 15.70 4.53 20.36
N ARG A 63 15.22 3.46 21.04
CA ARG A 63 16.09 2.47 21.69
C ARG A 63 16.98 1.75 20.69
N VAL A 64 16.43 1.36 19.54
CA VAL A 64 17.20 0.75 18.45
C VAL A 64 18.25 1.73 17.91
N ALA A 65 17.88 2.98 17.62
CA ALA A 65 18.82 3.98 17.12
C ALA A 65 19.98 4.20 18.11
N TRP A 66 19.67 4.25 19.40
CA TRP A 66 20.68 4.34 20.45
C TRP A 66 21.59 3.11 20.49
N SER A 67 21.04 1.89 20.43
CA SER A 67 21.85 0.66 20.40
C SER A 67 22.75 0.58 19.17
N LEU A 68 22.31 1.15 18.06
CA LEU A 68 23.07 1.25 16.82
C LEU A 68 24.02 2.46 16.78
N ASP A 69 24.03 3.35 17.80
CA ASP A 69 24.81 4.58 17.80
C ASP A 69 24.61 5.38 16.50
N ILE A 70 23.35 5.74 16.20
CA ILE A 70 22.96 6.59 15.07
C ILE A 70 22.07 7.74 15.56
N PRO A 71 22.15 8.94 14.94
CA PRO A 71 21.23 10.04 15.19
C PRO A 71 19.79 9.61 14.91
N TYR A 72 18.84 10.09 15.72
CA TYR A 72 17.43 9.75 15.60
C TYR A 72 16.55 10.98 15.82
N TYR A 73 15.54 11.14 14.97
CA TYR A 73 14.60 12.24 15.01
C TYR A 73 13.17 11.76 14.81
N VAL A 74 12.24 12.51 15.38
CA VAL A 74 10.80 12.37 15.09
C VAL A 74 10.39 13.57 14.24
N MET A 75 9.87 13.34 13.06
CA MET A 75 9.42 14.39 12.14
C MET A 75 7.90 14.38 12.03
N ASN A 76 7.29 15.56 12.07
CA ASN A 76 5.83 15.71 11.95
C ASN A 76 5.39 15.61 10.49
N PHE A 77 4.51 14.62 10.20
CA PHE A 77 3.88 14.38 8.89
C PHE A 77 2.35 14.27 9.02
N ARG A 78 1.74 14.83 10.07
CA ARG A 78 0.31 14.71 10.35
C ARG A 78 -0.54 15.30 9.23
N GLU A 79 -0.18 16.48 8.76
CA GLU A 79 -0.91 17.19 7.70
C GLU A 79 -0.84 16.44 6.38
N GLU A 80 0.36 16.01 5.97
CA GLU A 80 0.56 15.24 4.75
C GLU A 80 -0.19 13.90 4.81
N PHE A 81 -0.14 13.23 5.98
CA PHE A 81 -0.85 11.97 6.18
C PHE A 81 -2.36 12.15 6.15
N LYS A 82 -2.87 13.19 6.82
CA LYS A 82 -4.29 13.51 6.78
C LYS A 82 -4.76 13.76 5.36
N ASN A 83 -4.15 14.71 4.66
CA ASN A 83 -4.61 15.17 3.34
C ASN A 83 -4.46 14.09 2.26
N HIS A 84 -3.36 13.34 2.24
CA HIS A 84 -3.04 12.40 1.16
C HIS A 84 -3.41 10.95 1.45
N VAL A 85 -3.65 10.59 2.71
CA VAL A 85 -3.96 9.20 3.09
C VAL A 85 -5.35 9.09 3.67
N ILE A 86 -5.67 9.85 4.72
CA ILE A 86 -6.97 9.76 5.40
C ILE A 86 -8.08 10.32 4.51
N ASP A 87 -7.94 11.58 4.06
CA ASP A 87 -8.96 12.24 3.26
C ASP A 87 -9.16 11.50 1.92
N TYR A 88 -8.08 11.06 1.27
CA TYR A 88 -8.15 10.20 0.08
C TYR A 88 -8.91 8.88 0.36
N PHE A 89 -8.61 8.22 1.49
CA PHE A 89 -9.28 6.98 1.86
C PHE A 89 -10.78 7.17 2.05
N VAL A 90 -11.16 8.21 2.77
CA VAL A 90 -12.57 8.56 3.02
C VAL A 90 -13.30 8.91 1.72
N ASP A 91 -12.71 9.77 0.89
CA ASP A 91 -13.27 10.22 -0.38
C ASP A 91 -13.51 9.07 -1.36
N GLU A 92 -12.60 8.13 -1.46
CA GLU A 92 -12.76 6.98 -2.36
C GLU A 92 -13.91 6.07 -1.90
N TYR A 93 -14.04 5.82 -0.58
CA TYR A 93 -15.18 5.06 -0.06
C TYR A 93 -16.53 5.77 -0.25
N VAL A 94 -16.58 7.08 -0.10
CA VAL A 94 -17.77 7.88 -0.40
C VAL A 94 -18.18 7.78 -1.87
N LYS A 95 -17.20 7.63 -2.78
CA LYS A 95 -17.41 7.38 -4.21
C LYS A 95 -17.70 5.90 -4.54
N GLY A 96 -17.92 5.04 -3.54
CA GLY A 96 -18.15 3.60 -3.73
C GLY A 96 -16.93 2.81 -4.20
N ARG A 97 -15.73 3.36 -4.08
CA ARG A 97 -14.46 2.74 -4.47
C ARG A 97 -13.73 2.22 -3.24
N THR A 98 -12.82 1.28 -3.42
CA THR A 98 -12.05 0.69 -2.32
C THR A 98 -10.56 0.99 -2.49
N PRO A 99 -10.02 2.04 -1.85
CA PRO A 99 -8.62 2.44 -1.99
C PRO A 99 -7.66 1.52 -1.23
N ASN A 100 -6.37 1.67 -1.53
CA ASN A 100 -5.30 1.11 -0.70
C ASN A 100 -4.48 2.24 -0.05
N PRO A 101 -4.73 2.56 1.24
CA PRO A 101 -4.07 3.69 1.90
C PRO A 101 -2.56 3.50 2.07
N CYS A 102 -2.05 2.26 2.10
CA CYS A 102 -0.61 2.01 2.17
C CYS A 102 0.12 2.47 0.89
N ILE A 103 -0.52 2.35 -0.28
CA ILE A 103 0.03 2.86 -1.54
C ILE A 103 0.11 4.39 -1.48
N ALA A 104 -0.94 5.06 -1.03
CA ALA A 104 -0.95 6.52 -0.86
C ALA A 104 0.09 7.00 0.16
N CYS A 105 0.19 6.33 1.31
CA CYS A 105 1.21 6.63 2.33
C CYS A 105 2.63 6.46 1.77
N ASN A 106 2.90 5.39 1.04
CA ASN A 106 4.20 5.22 0.40
C ASN A 106 4.47 6.39 -0.55
N ARG A 107 3.58 6.67 -1.50
CA ARG A 107 3.79 7.69 -2.51
C ARG A 107 4.00 9.08 -1.90
N TYR A 108 3.04 9.56 -1.10
CA TYR A 108 2.98 10.97 -0.71
C TYR A 108 3.72 11.28 0.59
N VAL A 109 3.70 10.38 1.57
CA VAL A 109 4.32 10.65 2.87
C VAL A 109 5.78 10.19 2.87
N LYS A 110 6.06 8.94 2.44
CA LYS A 110 7.43 8.41 2.48
C LYS A 110 8.29 8.91 1.32
N TRP A 111 7.81 8.78 0.09
CA TRP A 111 8.64 9.06 -1.09
C TRP A 111 8.45 10.44 -1.70
N GLU A 112 7.49 11.22 -1.24
CA GLU A 112 7.41 12.63 -1.58
C GLU A 112 7.89 13.48 -0.41
N SER A 113 7.17 13.48 0.72
CA SER A 113 7.47 14.37 1.84
C SER A 113 8.76 14.02 2.60
N LEU A 114 8.95 12.73 3.01
CA LEU A 114 10.16 12.33 3.74
C LEU A 114 11.41 12.41 2.84
N LEU A 115 11.33 12.01 1.57
CA LEU A 115 12.46 12.11 0.65
C LEU A 115 12.88 13.56 0.48
N HIS A 116 11.96 14.48 0.17
CA HIS A 116 12.29 15.90 -0.01
C HIS A 116 12.94 16.48 1.24
N ARG A 117 12.34 16.28 2.42
CA ARG A 117 12.93 16.76 3.68
C ARG A 117 14.31 16.14 3.96
N SER A 118 14.54 14.90 3.53
CA SER A 118 15.83 14.24 3.67
C SER A 118 16.90 14.84 2.75
N LEU A 119 16.54 15.14 1.51
CA LEU A 119 17.42 15.82 0.55
C LEU A 119 17.79 17.25 1.04
N ASP A 120 16.81 17.98 1.60
CA ASP A 120 17.02 19.34 2.14
C ASP A 120 18.04 19.38 3.28
N ILE A 121 18.15 18.31 4.08
CA ILE A 121 19.18 18.19 5.14
C ILE A 121 20.48 17.54 4.65
N GLY A 122 20.63 17.39 3.32
CA GLY A 122 21.84 16.90 2.66
C GLY A 122 22.00 15.36 2.71
N ALA A 123 20.92 14.60 2.89
CA ALA A 123 20.97 13.16 2.67
C ALA A 123 20.91 12.86 1.16
N GLU A 124 21.62 11.85 0.69
CA GLU A 124 21.56 11.40 -0.70
C GLU A 124 20.47 10.35 -0.93
N TYR A 125 20.10 9.64 0.13
CA TYR A 125 19.15 8.52 0.05
C TYR A 125 18.17 8.54 1.22
N ILE A 126 16.99 7.97 0.96
CA ILE A 126 16.13 7.40 2.01
C ILE A 126 16.18 5.89 1.95
N ALA A 127 15.90 5.25 3.08
CA ALA A 127 15.77 3.80 3.15
C ALA A 127 14.60 3.39 4.05
N THR A 128 14.08 2.21 3.81
CA THR A 128 12.99 1.63 4.58
C THR A 128 13.18 0.13 4.75
N GLY A 129 12.43 -0.48 5.67
CA GLY A 129 12.35 -1.93 5.86
C GLY A 129 11.43 -2.66 4.88
N HIS A 130 11.18 -2.12 3.67
CA HIS A 130 10.32 -2.80 2.70
C HIS A 130 11.04 -3.97 2.03
N TYR A 131 10.30 -5.06 1.85
CA TYR A 131 10.74 -6.25 1.11
C TYR A 131 10.54 -6.03 -0.39
N ALA A 132 11.44 -5.30 -1.00
CA ALA A 132 11.59 -5.10 -2.43
C ALA A 132 13.06 -4.86 -2.76
N ARG A 133 13.45 -4.97 -4.02
CA ARG A 133 14.79 -4.65 -4.51
C ARG A 133 14.69 -3.59 -5.58
N ILE A 134 15.71 -2.74 -5.70
CA ILE A 134 15.81 -1.73 -6.76
C ILE A 134 17.00 -2.08 -7.62
N GLU A 135 16.80 -2.15 -8.92
CA GLU A 135 17.85 -2.39 -9.89
C GLU A 135 17.81 -1.34 -11.00
N LYS A 136 18.98 -0.91 -11.46
CA LYS A 136 19.10 -0.09 -12.67
C LYS A 136 19.22 -1.02 -13.87
N LEU A 137 18.25 -0.93 -14.77
CA LEU A 137 18.16 -1.77 -15.96
C LEU A 137 19.11 -1.28 -17.07
N PRO A 138 19.39 -2.13 -18.08
CA PRO A 138 20.23 -1.74 -19.22
C PRO A 138 19.71 -0.54 -20.03
N ASN A 139 18.39 -0.31 -20.03
CA ASN A 139 17.78 0.86 -20.66
C ASN A 139 17.95 2.16 -19.86
N GLY A 140 18.69 2.11 -18.74
CA GLY A 140 18.98 3.24 -17.86
C GLY A 140 17.91 3.54 -16.80
N ARG A 141 16.74 2.90 -16.87
CA ARG A 141 15.67 3.08 -15.90
C ARG A 141 15.92 2.30 -14.61
N TYR A 142 15.42 2.80 -13.51
CA TYR A 142 15.31 2.05 -12.27
C TYR A 142 14.00 1.24 -12.27
N ALA A 143 14.05 0.03 -11.76
CA ALA A 143 12.88 -0.81 -11.59
C ALA A 143 12.86 -1.47 -10.21
N LEU A 144 11.65 -1.67 -9.67
CA LEU A 144 11.46 -2.55 -8.53
C LEU A 144 11.52 -4.00 -9.00
N LYS A 145 12.23 -4.81 -8.24
CA LYS A 145 12.28 -6.25 -8.38
C LYS A 145 11.72 -6.91 -7.12
N LYS A 146 10.96 -7.98 -7.29
CA LYS A 146 10.42 -8.75 -6.16
C LYS A 146 11.49 -9.11 -5.15
N SER A 147 11.12 -9.11 -3.88
CA SER A 147 11.93 -9.62 -2.79
C SER A 147 12.29 -11.09 -3.00
N VAL A 148 13.37 -11.54 -2.38
CA VAL A 148 13.71 -12.99 -2.34
C VAL A 148 12.69 -13.80 -1.55
N THR A 149 11.91 -13.17 -0.69
CA THR A 149 10.80 -13.78 0.07
C THR A 149 9.47 -13.45 -0.57
N ALA A 150 8.95 -14.32 -1.42
CA ALA A 150 7.69 -14.10 -2.14
C ALA A 150 6.48 -13.81 -1.22
N ALA A 151 6.43 -14.45 -0.03
CA ALA A 151 5.36 -14.24 0.95
C ALA A 151 5.37 -12.85 1.61
N LYS A 152 6.51 -12.14 1.57
CA LYS A 152 6.68 -10.80 2.14
C LYS A 152 6.89 -9.73 1.06
N ASP A 153 6.82 -10.09 -0.21
CA ASP A 153 7.01 -9.15 -1.31
C ASP A 153 6.06 -7.95 -1.21
N GLN A 154 6.62 -6.75 -1.22
CA GLN A 154 5.88 -5.49 -1.06
C GLN A 154 5.91 -4.61 -2.31
N THR A 155 6.39 -5.14 -3.43
CA THR A 155 6.47 -4.39 -4.70
C THR A 155 5.11 -3.87 -5.16
N TYR A 156 4.02 -4.59 -4.87
CA TYR A 156 2.65 -4.12 -5.14
C TYR A 156 2.34 -2.76 -4.49
N ALA A 157 2.76 -2.55 -3.26
CA ALA A 157 2.48 -1.30 -2.55
C ALA A 157 3.44 -0.14 -2.93
N LEU A 158 4.40 -0.41 -3.80
CA LEU A 158 5.48 0.52 -4.19
C LEU A 158 5.47 0.85 -5.69
N TYR A 159 4.51 0.32 -6.44
CA TYR A 159 4.48 0.41 -7.91
C TYR A 159 4.46 1.84 -8.45
N ASN A 160 4.01 2.79 -7.66
CA ASN A 160 3.82 4.17 -8.08
C ASN A 160 5.00 5.11 -7.75
N LEU A 161 6.15 4.54 -7.37
CA LEU A 161 7.37 5.32 -7.18
C LEU A 161 7.93 5.79 -8.53
N THR A 162 8.33 7.07 -8.58
CA THR A 162 8.92 7.67 -9.77
C THR A 162 10.37 7.25 -9.97
N GLN A 163 10.94 7.51 -11.16
CA GLN A 163 12.34 7.22 -11.45
C GLN A 163 13.31 7.98 -10.53
N ASP A 164 13.01 9.24 -10.22
CA ASP A 164 13.79 10.05 -9.29
C ASP A 164 13.73 9.48 -7.88
N GLN A 165 12.54 9.13 -7.39
CA GLN A 165 12.35 8.50 -6.09
C GLN A 165 13.11 7.17 -5.97
N LEU A 166 13.07 6.33 -7.01
CA LEU A 166 13.82 5.08 -7.04
C LEU A 166 15.33 5.29 -7.02
N ALA A 167 15.84 6.31 -7.73
CA ALA A 167 17.26 6.63 -7.76
C ALA A 167 17.82 7.04 -6.38
N HIS A 168 16.97 7.61 -5.51
CA HIS A 168 17.31 8.07 -4.16
C HIS A 168 16.84 7.11 -3.06
N THR A 169 16.55 5.84 -3.37
CA THR A 169 15.99 4.88 -2.43
C THR A 169 16.88 3.65 -2.25
N LEU A 170 17.04 3.21 -1.01
CA LEU A 170 17.69 1.95 -0.64
C LEU A 170 16.70 1.04 0.08
N MET A 171 16.67 -0.24 -0.31
CA MET A 171 15.82 -1.28 0.29
C MET A 171 16.67 -2.47 0.71
N PRO A 172 17.47 -2.34 1.78
CA PRO A 172 18.49 -3.32 2.14
C PRO A 172 17.92 -4.69 2.53
N VAL A 173 16.70 -4.75 3.08
CA VAL A 173 16.11 -6.03 3.54
C VAL A 173 15.52 -6.88 2.40
N GLY A 174 15.30 -6.32 1.23
CA GLY A 174 14.70 -7.02 0.09
C GLY A 174 15.50 -8.22 -0.43
N SER A 175 16.80 -8.29 -0.10
CA SER A 175 17.71 -9.39 -0.46
C SER A 175 17.84 -10.47 0.62
N TYR A 176 17.06 -10.37 1.70
CA TYR A 176 17.04 -11.30 2.82
C TYR A 176 15.69 -11.95 3.00
N THR A 177 15.67 -13.17 3.52
CA THR A 177 14.43 -13.80 3.99
C THR A 177 14.00 -13.19 5.33
N LYS A 178 12.73 -13.33 5.69
CA LYS A 178 12.24 -12.84 7.00
C LYS A 178 12.96 -13.50 8.17
N ASP A 179 13.31 -14.77 8.03
CA ASP A 179 14.03 -15.51 9.06
C ASP A 179 15.46 -14.98 9.21
N GLN A 180 16.18 -14.74 8.11
CA GLN A 180 17.49 -14.08 8.15
C GLN A 180 17.45 -12.68 8.80
N ILE A 181 16.38 -11.89 8.52
CA ILE A 181 16.22 -10.58 9.18
C ILE A 181 16.03 -10.73 10.68
N ARG A 182 15.29 -11.75 11.14
CA ARG A 182 15.14 -12.02 12.57
C ARG A 182 16.42 -12.54 13.22
N GLU A 183 17.14 -13.43 12.55
CA GLU A 183 18.45 -13.90 12.99
C GLU A 183 19.43 -12.72 13.19
N ILE A 184 19.53 -11.83 12.20
CA ILE A 184 20.36 -10.62 12.32
C ILE A 184 19.89 -9.76 13.51
N ALA A 185 18.57 -9.56 13.68
CA ALA A 185 18.02 -8.78 14.77
C ALA A 185 18.39 -9.34 16.15
N GLU A 186 18.38 -10.68 16.30
CA GLU A 186 18.77 -11.40 17.51
C GLU A 186 20.28 -11.30 17.75
N GLU A 187 21.10 -11.56 16.72
CA GLU A 187 22.56 -11.50 16.82
C GLU A 187 23.07 -10.11 17.28
N ILE A 188 22.44 -9.04 16.80
CA ILE A 188 22.81 -7.66 17.19
C ILE A 188 22.09 -7.19 18.45
N GLY A 189 21.21 -8.01 19.02
CA GLY A 189 20.55 -7.75 20.30
C GLY A 189 19.63 -6.53 20.31
N ILE A 190 18.94 -6.22 19.18
CA ILE A 190 18.00 -5.09 19.15
C ILE A 190 16.73 -5.38 19.96
N PRO A 191 16.22 -4.37 20.71
CA PRO A 191 15.09 -4.60 21.64
C PRO A 191 13.81 -5.13 21.00
N VAL A 192 13.65 -4.96 19.70
CA VAL A 192 12.42 -5.29 18.93
C VAL A 192 12.50 -6.61 18.16
N ALA A 193 13.55 -7.44 18.36
CA ALA A 193 13.79 -8.66 17.58
C ALA A 193 12.57 -9.61 17.49
N HIS A 194 11.76 -9.70 18.55
CA HIS A 194 10.59 -10.58 18.62
C HIS A 194 9.25 -9.87 18.35
N LYS A 195 9.26 -8.59 17.97
CA LYS A 195 8.03 -7.82 17.71
C LYS A 195 7.31 -8.38 16.47
N GLN A 196 5.99 -8.52 16.58
CA GLN A 196 5.15 -8.97 15.45
C GLN A 196 5.01 -7.87 14.40
N ASP A 197 4.83 -8.29 13.13
CA ASP A 197 4.60 -7.37 12.03
C ASP A 197 3.18 -6.78 12.13
N SER A 198 3.04 -5.48 11.86
CA SER A 198 1.73 -4.84 11.72
C SER A 198 1.03 -5.36 10.46
N GLN A 199 -0.23 -5.79 10.56
CA GLN A 199 -0.97 -6.41 9.45
C GLN A 199 -2.19 -5.60 8.98
N GLU A 200 -2.57 -4.55 9.72
CA GLU A 200 -3.81 -3.80 9.51
C GLU A 200 -3.56 -2.35 9.11
N ILE A 201 -4.62 -1.65 8.71
CA ILE A 201 -4.56 -0.21 8.42
C ILE A 201 -4.24 0.53 9.72
N CYS A 202 -3.09 1.19 9.76
CA CYS A 202 -2.49 1.72 10.98
C CYS A 202 -3.32 2.81 11.69
N PHE A 203 -4.25 3.46 11.01
CA PHE A 203 -5.11 4.50 11.57
C PHE A 203 -6.56 4.05 11.84
N ILE A 204 -6.88 2.75 11.65
CA ILE A 204 -8.19 2.16 11.97
C ILE A 204 -7.98 0.92 12.85
N PRO A 205 -7.63 1.12 14.13
CA PRO A 205 -7.22 0.02 15.01
C PRO A 205 -8.37 -0.93 15.39
N ASP A 206 -9.62 -0.45 15.38
CA ASP A 206 -10.82 -1.24 15.69
C ASP A 206 -11.38 -2.00 14.49
N HIS A 207 -10.76 -1.88 13.31
CA HIS A 207 -11.18 -2.49 12.03
C HIS A 207 -12.59 -2.09 11.57
N ASP A 208 -13.21 -1.07 12.15
CA ASP A 208 -14.51 -0.54 11.74
C ASP A 208 -14.33 0.61 10.74
N TYR A 209 -14.05 0.23 9.49
CA TYR A 209 -13.85 1.20 8.39
C TYR A 209 -15.07 2.11 8.19
N ALA A 210 -16.28 1.56 8.27
CA ALA A 210 -17.49 2.32 8.04
C ALA A 210 -17.75 3.36 9.13
N LYS A 211 -17.47 3.03 10.40
CA LYS A 211 -17.49 3.97 11.51
C LYS A 211 -16.47 5.07 11.29
N TYR A 212 -15.21 4.69 10.98
CA TYR A 212 -14.13 5.65 10.75
C TYR A 212 -14.46 6.64 9.63
N ILE A 213 -14.97 6.14 8.48
CA ILE A 213 -15.37 6.98 7.34
C ILE A 213 -16.47 7.96 7.77
N ARG A 214 -17.51 7.50 8.47
CA ARG A 214 -18.60 8.33 8.94
C ARG A 214 -18.14 9.44 9.90
N GLU A 215 -17.17 9.18 10.74
CA GLU A 215 -16.59 10.14 11.69
C GLU A 215 -15.64 11.15 11.03
N ASN A 216 -15.16 10.86 9.81
CA ASN A 216 -14.20 11.69 9.07
C ASN A 216 -14.74 12.25 7.75
N THR A 217 -16.06 12.32 7.57
CA THR A 217 -16.70 12.95 6.40
C THR A 217 -17.91 13.79 6.82
N ASP A 218 -18.09 14.90 6.14
CA ASP A 218 -19.31 15.71 6.23
C ASP A 218 -20.42 15.23 5.26
N THR A 219 -20.11 14.24 4.40
CA THR A 219 -21.06 13.69 3.42
C THR A 219 -22.07 12.79 4.13
N GLU A 220 -23.36 13.01 3.85
CA GLU A 220 -24.40 12.11 4.31
C GLU A 220 -24.25 10.71 3.66
N LEU A 221 -24.26 9.67 4.48
CA LEU A 221 -24.14 8.28 4.08
C LEU A 221 -25.41 7.50 4.45
N PRO A 222 -26.53 7.77 3.78
CA PRO A 222 -27.84 7.20 4.14
C PRO A 222 -27.89 5.70 3.84
N PRO A 223 -28.74 4.95 4.55
CA PRO A 223 -29.12 3.61 4.14
C PRO A 223 -29.71 3.60 2.73
N GLY A 224 -29.42 2.54 1.97
CA GLY A 224 -29.90 2.39 0.59
C GLY A 224 -30.48 0.99 0.33
N ASN A 225 -30.51 0.59 -0.93
CA ASN A 225 -31.08 -0.70 -1.33
C ASN A 225 -30.00 -1.67 -1.78
N PHE A 226 -30.10 -2.92 -1.30
CA PHE A 226 -29.56 -4.03 -2.04
C PHE A 226 -30.48 -4.35 -3.22
N VAL A 227 -29.90 -4.47 -4.40
CA VAL A 227 -30.62 -4.83 -5.62
C VAL A 227 -29.97 -6.05 -6.29
N ASP A 228 -30.73 -6.84 -7.05
CA ASP A 228 -30.17 -7.85 -7.94
C ASP A 228 -29.65 -7.24 -9.25
N LEU A 229 -29.14 -8.09 -10.15
CA LEU A 229 -28.64 -7.65 -11.47
C LEU A 229 -29.72 -7.03 -12.36
N ASP A 230 -30.98 -7.37 -12.13
CA ASP A 230 -32.15 -6.85 -12.86
C ASP A 230 -32.74 -5.58 -12.21
N GLY A 231 -32.17 -5.14 -11.07
CA GLY A 231 -32.62 -3.95 -10.34
C GLY A 231 -33.77 -4.19 -9.33
N ASN A 232 -34.12 -5.46 -9.07
CA ASN A 232 -35.14 -5.76 -8.06
C ASN A 232 -34.57 -5.56 -6.65
N ILE A 233 -35.33 -4.92 -5.77
CA ILE A 233 -34.92 -4.67 -4.40
C ILE A 233 -34.94 -5.97 -3.58
N LEU A 234 -33.80 -6.30 -2.99
CA LEU A 234 -33.61 -7.47 -2.13
C LEU A 234 -33.67 -7.14 -0.63
N GLY A 235 -33.43 -5.90 -0.28
CA GLY A 235 -33.39 -5.43 1.12
C GLY A 235 -32.78 -4.06 1.27
N LYS A 236 -32.48 -3.69 2.51
CA LYS A 236 -31.84 -2.42 2.85
C LYS A 236 -30.42 -2.64 3.34
N HIS A 237 -29.51 -1.75 2.94
CA HIS A 237 -28.15 -1.70 3.46
C HIS A 237 -27.92 -0.45 4.34
N LEU A 238 -26.82 -0.45 5.10
CA LEU A 238 -26.48 0.57 6.10
C LEU A 238 -25.78 1.81 5.53
N GLY A 239 -25.53 1.85 4.24
CA GLY A 239 -24.73 2.84 3.51
C GLY A 239 -23.66 2.14 2.67
N ILE A 240 -23.34 2.69 1.49
CA ILE A 240 -22.43 2.05 0.51
C ILE A 240 -21.01 1.84 1.06
N THR A 241 -20.56 2.66 2.00
CA THR A 241 -19.23 2.59 2.61
C THR A 241 -18.99 1.34 3.47
N HIS A 242 -20.04 0.58 3.77
CA HIS A 242 -19.95 -0.70 4.49
C HIS A 242 -19.56 -1.88 3.58
N TYR A 243 -19.49 -1.66 2.25
CA TYR A 243 -19.40 -2.76 1.28
C TYR A 243 -18.23 -2.58 0.33
N THR A 244 -17.75 -3.73 -0.15
CA THR A 244 -16.66 -3.82 -1.14
C THR A 244 -17.00 -4.90 -2.16
N VAL A 245 -16.66 -4.71 -3.42
CA VAL A 245 -16.87 -5.69 -4.47
C VAL A 245 -16.23 -7.04 -4.11
N GLY A 246 -17.01 -8.11 -4.24
CA GLY A 246 -16.62 -9.47 -3.85
C GLY A 246 -16.93 -9.84 -2.39
N GLN A 247 -17.42 -8.89 -1.57
CA GLN A 247 -17.80 -9.14 -0.17
C GLN A 247 -18.96 -10.13 -0.10
N ARG A 248 -18.87 -11.09 0.84
CA ARG A 248 -19.89 -12.10 1.12
C ARG A 248 -20.48 -11.95 2.52
N LYS A 249 -19.64 -11.62 3.52
CA LYS A 249 -20.05 -11.56 4.91
C LYS A 249 -20.63 -10.18 5.25
N GLY A 250 -21.53 -10.11 6.24
CA GLY A 250 -22.05 -8.83 6.73
C GLY A 250 -23.16 -8.21 5.85
N LEU A 251 -23.67 -8.94 4.84
CA LEU A 251 -24.75 -8.43 3.98
C LEU A 251 -26.14 -8.48 4.67
N ASN A 252 -26.30 -9.36 5.68
CA ASN A 252 -27.56 -9.57 6.39
C ASN A 252 -28.77 -9.84 5.48
N LEU A 253 -28.53 -10.51 4.33
CA LEU A 253 -29.56 -10.94 3.39
C LEU A 253 -29.84 -12.43 3.53
N SER A 254 -31.13 -12.80 3.61
CA SER A 254 -31.59 -14.20 3.71
C SER A 254 -31.98 -14.73 2.33
N MET A 255 -30.96 -15.07 1.50
CA MET A 255 -31.19 -15.49 0.09
C MET A 255 -31.22 -17.01 -0.10
N GLY A 256 -31.07 -17.82 0.99
CA GLY A 256 -31.01 -19.30 0.88
C GLY A 256 -29.75 -19.84 0.21
N LYS A 257 -28.89 -19.00 -0.35
CA LYS A 257 -27.61 -19.32 -1.01
C LYS A 257 -26.58 -18.25 -0.72
N PRO A 258 -25.28 -18.55 -0.86
CA PRO A 258 -24.23 -17.53 -0.79
C PRO A 258 -24.40 -16.49 -1.90
N VAL A 259 -24.39 -15.20 -1.51
CA VAL A 259 -24.43 -14.06 -2.43
C VAL A 259 -23.27 -13.11 -2.18
N PHE A 260 -22.95 -12.27 -3.16
CA PHE A 260 -21.77 -11.43 -3.17
C PHE A 260 -22.11 -10.02 -3.68
N VAL A 261 -21.36 -9.03 -3.21
CA VAL A 261 -21.39 -7.68 -3.81
C VAL A 261 -20.73 -7.76 -5.20
N VAL A 262 -21.48 -7.38 -6.22
CA VAL A 262 -21.01 -7.35 -7.61
C VAL A 262 -20.57 -5.94 -8.00
N GLU A 263 -21.34 -4.94 -7.58
CA GLU A 263 -21.15 -3.55 -7.95
C GLU A 263 -21.65 -2.63 -6.82
N ILE A 264 -21.08 -1.45 -6.69
CA ILE A 264 -21.54 -0.38 -5.82
C ILE A 264 -21.90 0.80 -6.73
N ARG A 265 -23.12 1.33 -6.60
CA ARG A 265 -23.66 2.46 -7.38
C ARG A 265 -23.92 3.66 -6.48
N PRO A 266 -22.96 4.56 -6.33
CA PRO A 266 -23.09 5.72 -5.44
C PRO A 266 -24.25 6.65 -5.85
N GLU A 267 -24.45 6.85 -7.14
CA GLU A 267 -25.44 7.77 -7.72
C GLU A 267 -26.88 7.40 -7.34
N THR A 268 -27.16 6.12 -7.23
CA THR A 268 -28.49 5.59 -6.85
C THR A 268 -28.52 5.07 -5.42
N ASN A 269 -27.39 5.13 -4.70
CA ASN A 269 -27.19 4.54 -3.38
C ASN A 269 -27.61 3.07 -3.32
N GLU A 270 -27.14 2.28 -4.29
CA GLU A 270 -27.45 0.86 -4.42
C GLU A 270 -26.18 0.00 -4.30
N VAL A 271 -26.35 -1.19 -3.71
CA VAL A 271 -25.35 -2.26 -3.70
C VAL A 271 -25.91 -3.44 -4.46
N VAL A 272 -25.30 -3.76 -5.61
CA VAL A 272 -25.74 -4.84 -6.48
C VAL A 272 -25.23 -6.17 -5.95
N ILE A 273 -26.16 -7.12 -5.83
CA ILE A 273 -25.90 -8.47 -5.28
C ILE A 273 -26.09 -9.51 -6.39
N GLY A 274 -25.15 -10.42 -6.46
CA GLY A 274 -25.20 -11.54 -7.43
C GLY A 274 -24.63 -12.83 -6.88
N ASP A 275 -24.56 -13.83 -7.76
CA ASP A 275 -23.98 -15.12 -7.46
C ASP A 275 -22.45 -15.10 -7.57
N SER A 276 -21.79 -16.19 -7.16
CA SER A 276 -20.31 -16.28 -7.22
C SER A 276 -19.75 -16.09 -8.64
N LYS A 277 -20.47 -16.45 -9.68
CA LYS A 277 -20.03 -16.27 -11.08
C LYS A 277 -20.03 -14.81 -11.52
N ASP A 278 -20.93 -14.00 -10.96
CA ASP A 278 -21.16 -12.62 -11.37
C ASP A 278 -20.06 -11.64 -10.88
N VAL A 279 -19.18 -12.09 -9.97
CA VAL A 279 -18.02 -11.32 -9.50
C VAL A 279 -16.73 -11.60 -10.29
N PHE A 280 -16.81 -12.31 -11.41
CA PHE A 280 -15.67 -12.59 -12.26
C PHE A 280 -15.70 -11.73 -13.53
N SER A 281 -14.56 -11.17 -13.90
CA SER A 281 -14.33 -10.47 -15.17
C SER A 281 -12.94 -10.80 -15.72
N ASP A 282 -12.82 -10.92 -17.02
CA ASP A 282 -11.54 -11.08 -17.72
C ASP A 282 -10.98 -9.75 -18.21
N HIS A 283 -11.66 -8.64 -17.93
CA HIS A 283 -11.31 -7.31 -18.42
C HIS A 283 -11.38 -6.27 -17.30
N LEU A 284 -10.45 -5.31 -17.33
CA LEU A 284 -10.52 -4.06 -16.57
C LEU A 284 -9.85 -2.92 -17.35
N THR A 285 -10.14 -1.69 -16.95
CA THR A 285 -9.35 -0.51 -17.30
C THR A 285 -8.76 0.12 -16.04
N CYS A 286 -7.60 0.77 -16.18
CA CYS A 286 -6.98 1.53 -15.11
C CYS A 286 -6.44 2.86 -15.63
N ASP A 287 -6.40 3.83 -14.73
CA ASP A 287 -5.82 5.16 -14.95
C ASP A 287 -4.75 5.49 -13.90
N HIS A 288 -4.25 6.72 -13.87
CA HIS A 288 -3.14 7.15 -13.00
C HIS A 288 -1.94 6.20 -13.13
N VAL A 289 -1.58 5.92 -14.39
CA VAL A 289 -0.58 4.90 -14.73
C VAL A 289 0.83 5.40 -14.43
N ASN A 290 1.59 4.63 -13.67
CA ASN A 290 3.03 4.83 -13.48
C ASN A 290 3.81 3.73 -14.20
N TRP A 291 4.59 4.10 -15.21
CA TRP A 291 5.51 3.20 -15.89
C TRP A 291 6.86 3.17 -15.19
N MET A 292 7.32 1.97 -14.81
CA MET A 292 8.54 1.81 -14.02
C MET A 292 9.70 1.23 -14.84
N SER A 293 9.65 -0.02 -15.26
CA SER A 293 10.73 -0.63 -16.05
C SER A 293 10.75 -0.23 -17.51
N VAL A 294 9.63 0.28 -18.02
CA VAL A 294 9.44 0.85 -19.36
C VAL A 294 9.01 2.31 -19.25
N ASP A 295 9.01 3.07 -20.31
CA ASP A 295 8.54 4.46 -20.36
C ASP A 295 7.15 4.62 -20.99
N GLY A 296 6.53 3.53 -21.39
CA GLY A 296 5.21 3.42 -22.02
C GLY A 296 5.12 2.19 -22.89
N LEU A 297 3.96 1.97 -23.50
CA LEU A 297 3.75 0.88 -24.47
C LEU A 297 3.85 1.34 -25.92
N HIS A 298 3.80 2.65 -26.17
CA HIS A 298 3.98 3.26 -27.50
C HIS A 298 3.05 2.69 -28.58
N GLY A 299 1.83 2.32 -28.20
CA GLY A 299 0.84 1.71 -29.10
C GLY A 299 0.97 0.20 -29.29
N GLU A 300 1.96 -0.42 -28.66
CA GLU A 300 2.11 -1.87 -28.67
C GLU A 300 1.29 -2.54 -27.57
N THR A 301 1.06 -3.83 -27.69
CA THR A 301 0.48 -4.68 -26.63
C THR A 301 1.60 -5.44 -25.93
N MET A 302 1.57 -5.45 -24.60
CA MET A 302 2.57 -6.17 -23.82
C MET A 302 1.91 -7.33 -23.02
N LYS A 303 2.55 -8.50 -23.07
CA LYS A 303 2.15 -9.66 -22.23
C LYS A 303 2.83 -9.58 -20.88
N VAL A 304 2.03 -9.57 -19.81
CA VAL A 304 2.51 -9.42 -18.44
C VAL A 304 1.72 -10.33 -17.48
N THR A 305 2.13 -10.34 -16.23
CA THR A 305 1.33 -10.85 -15.11
C THR A 305 0.78 -9.66 -14.33
N ALA A 306 -0.53 -9.58 -14.07
CA ALA A 306 -1.11 -8.51 -13.29
C ALA A 306 -1.65 -8.99 -11.93
N LYS A 307 -1.40 -8.19 -10.88
CA LYS A 307 -2.02 -8.32 -9.55
C LYS A 307 -3.04 -7.21 -9.38
N ILE A 308 -4.29 -7.58 -9.02
CA ILE A 308 -5.42 -6.65 -8.85
C ILE A 308 -5.70 -6.31 -7.38
N ARG A 309 -4.92 -6.81 -6.44
CA ARG A 309 -4.88 -6.50 -5.01
C ARG A 309 -3.62 -7.09 -4.39
N TYR A 310 -3.27 -6.64 -3.20
CA TYR A 310 -2.03 -7.07 -2.52
C TYR A 310 -1.91 -8.60 -2.40
N SER A 311 -2.96 -9.28 -1.95
CA SER A 311 -2.98 -10.73 -1.74
C SER A 311 -3.17 -11.55 -3.03
N HIS A 312 -3.35 -10.90 -4.20
CA HIS A 312 -3.52 -11.58 -5.48
C HIS A 312 -2.22 -12.29 -5.91
N LYS A 313 -2.34 -13.52 -6.41
CA LYS A 313 -1.16 -14.30 -6.85
C LYS A 313 -0.55 -13.78 -8.15
N GLY A 314 -1.30 -12.96 -8.89
CA GLY A 314 -0.97 -12.54 -10.24
C GLY A 314 -1.59 -13.48 -11.29
N ALA A 315 -2.10 -12.91 -12.38
CA ALA A 315 -2.69 -13.63 -13.50
C ALA A 315 -2.12 -13.13 -14.83
N PRO A 316 -1.87 -14.04 -15.80
CA PRO A 316 -1.40 -13.66 -17.13
C PRO A 316 -2.43 -12.80 -17.85
N CYS A 317 -1.99 -11.71 -18.44
CA CYS A 317 -2.82 -10.79 -19.20
C CYS A 317 -2.03 -10.11 -20.32
N GLU A 318 -2.76 -9.43 -21.18
CA GLU A 318 -2.22 -8.46 -22.13
C GLU A 318 -2.66 -7.06 -21.72
N ILE A 319 -1.75 -6.09 -21.83
CA ILE A 319 -2.00 -4.67 -21.52
C ILE A 319 -1.81 -3.83 -22.77
N ARG A 320 -2.65 -2.81 -22.94
CA ARG A 320 -2.63 -1.88 -24.06
C ARG A 320 -3.03 -0.48 -23.61
N GLU A 321 -2.28 0.52 -24.04
CA GLU A 321 -2.70 1.92 -23.90
C GLU A 321 -3.87 2.20 -24.87
N ILE A 322 -5.00 2.69 -24.32
CA ILE A 322 -6.21 3.00 -25.08
C ILE A 322 -6.56 4.49 -25.05
N GLY A 323 -5.74 5.29 -24.38
CA GLY A 323 -5.87 6.74 -24.29
C GLY A 323 -4.77 7.33 -23.42
N PRO A 324 -4.70 8.67 -23.31
CA PRO A 324 -3.81 9.32 -22.36
C PRO A 324 -4.10 8.82 -20.94
N ASP A 325 -3.07 8.33 -20.26
CA ASP A 325 -3.17 7.80 -18.89
C ASP A 325 -4.28 6.73 -18.69
N LEU A 326 -4.58 5.94 -19.73
CA LEU A 326 -5.61 4.91 -19.69
C LEU A 326 -5.10 3.61 -20.32
N VAL A 327 -5.09 2.54 -19.53
CA VAL A 327 -4.64 1.20 -19.93
C VAL A 327 -5.77 0.20 -19.80
N GLU A 328 -5.96 -0.57 -20.85
CA GLU A 328 -6.81 -1.74 -20.88
C GLU A 328 -6.02 -2.98 -20.49
N VAL A 329 -6.63 -3.84 -19.69
CA VAL A 329 -6.05 -5.11 -19.25
C VAL A 329 -7.00 -6.24 -19.62
N GLN A 330 -6.56 -7.15 -20.48
CA GLN A 330 -7.30 -8.34 -20.87
C GLN A 330 -6.64 -9.58 -20.27
N PHE A 331 -7.29 -10.21 -19.29
CA PHE A 331 -6.81 -11.45 -18.66
C PHE A 331 -7.11 -12.66 -19.55
N LYS A 332 -6.25 -13.68 -19.47
CA LYS A 332 -6.48 -14.97 -20.13
C LYS A 332 -7.65 -15.73 -19.53
N GLU A 333 -7.87 -15.57 -18.23
CA GLU A 333 -8.96 -16.20 -17.48
C GLU A 333 -9.62 -15.15 -16.59
N PRO A 334 -10.95 -15.23 -16.37
CA PRO A 334 -11.66 -14.28 -15.53
C PRO A 334 -11.10 -14.22 -14.11
N GLN A 335 -10.91 -13.01 -13.61
CA GLN A 335 -10.40 -12.71 -12.27
C GLN A 335 -11.54 -12.32 -11.33
N ARG A 336 -11.47 -12.82 -10.09
CA ARG A 336 -12.51 -12.61 -9.10
C ARG A 336 -12.36 -11.24 -8.43
N ALA A 337 -13.49 -10.51 -8.35
CA ALA A 337 -13.61 -9.26 -7.59
C ALA A 337 -12.58 -8.21 -8.02
N ILE A 338 -12.63 -7.83 -9.29
CA ILE A 338 -11.94 -6.64 -9.80
C ILE A 338 -12.63 -5.45 -9.16
N THR A 339 -11.89 -4.70 -8.32
CA THR A 339 -12.49 -3.71 -7.42
C THR A 339 -12.03 -2.31 -7.80
N PRO A 340 -12.92 -1.39 -8.18
CA PRO A 340 -12.59 0.01 -8.44
C PRO A 340 -11.91 0.67 -7.23
N GLY A 341 -10.86 1.46 -7.49
CA GLY A 341 -10.05 2.10 -6.47
C GLY A 341 -8.84 1.28 -5.98
N GLN A 342 -8.86 -0.05 -6.18
CA GLN A 342 -7.66 -0.86 -5.98
C GLN A 342 -6.62 -0.60 -7.07
N ALA A 343 -5.35 -0.87 -6.77
CA ALA A 343 -4.32 -0.84 -7.80
C ALA A 343 -4.34 -2.13 -8.64
N VAL A 344 -4.00 -1.99 -9.92
CA VAL A 344 -3.50 -3.09 -10.74
C VAL A 344 -2.02 -2.87 -10.99
N VAL A 345 -1.19 -3.89 -10.72
CA VAL A 345 0.27 -3.80 -10.87
C VAL A 345 0.75 -4.87 -11.83
N PHE A 346 1.52 -4.45 -12.83
CA PHE A 346 2.01 -5.26 -13.94
C PHE A 346 3.44 -5.74 -13.66
N TYR A 347 3.68 -7.00 -13.94
CA TYR A 347 4.98 -7.65 -13.74
C TYR A 347 5.45 -8.37 -15.01
N ASP A 348 6.72 -8.19 -15.35
CA ASP A 348 7.46 -9.06 -16.27
C ASP A 348 8.49 -9.85 -15.46
N GLY A 349 8.24 -11.13 -15.28
CA GLY A 349 8.99 -11.98 -14.36
C GLY A 349 8.96 -11.40 -12.93
N ASP A 350 10.14 -10.99 -12.45
CA ASP A 350 10.32 -10.41 -11.11
C ASP A 350 10.23 -8.87 -11.09
N TYR A 351 10.23 -8.22 -12.24
CA TYR A 351 10.26 -6.76 -12.32
C TYR A 351 8.87 -6.17 -12.41
N VAL A 352 8.66 -5.06 -11.71
CA VAL A 352 7.48 -4.23 -11.88
C VAL A 352 7.60 -3.44 -13.17
N VAL A 353 6.69 -3.68 -14.11
CA VAL A 353 6.58 -2.93 -15.36
C VAL A 353 5.95 -1.57 -15.12
N GLY A 354 4.91 -1.55 -14.28
CA GLY A 354 4.14 -0.37 -13.92
C GLY A 354 2.84 -0.78 -13.25
N GLY A 355 1.89 0.13 -13.21
CA GLY A 355 0.56 -0.13 -12.66
C GLY A 355 -0.30 1.12 -12.68
N GLY A 356 -1.56 0.98 -12.30
CA GLY A 356 -2.53 2.07 -12.24
C GLY A 356 -3.64 1.78 -11.22
N VAL A 357 -4.63 2.67 -11.18
CA VAL A 357 -5.82 2.54 -10.34
C VAL A 357 -6.97 1.99 -11.16
N ILE A 358 -7.60 0.91 -10.70
CA ILE A 358 -8.75 0.26 -11.36
C ILE A 358 -9.95 1.21 -11.36
N ARG A 359 -10.57 1.36 -12.53
CA ARG A 359 -11.76 2.19 -12.74
C ARG A 359 -13.04 1.43 -12.48
#